data_33404feb230ed8d3a3e27aa0fb245d76
#
_entry.id   33404feb230ed8d3a3e27aa0fb245d76
#
_cell.length_a   1.000
_cell.length_b   1.000
_cell.length_c   1.000
_cell.angle_alpha   90.00
_cell.angle_beta   90.00
_cell.angle_gamma   90.00
#
_symmetry.space_group_name_H-M   'P 1'
#
loop_
_entity.id
_entity.type
_entity.pdbx_description
1 polymer ?
#
loop_
_entity_poly.entity_id
_entity_poly.type
_entity_poly.pdbx_seq_one_letter_code
_entity_poly.pdbx_strand_id
1 'polypeptide(L)'
;ALIAAARGTALDAPVAPADYDAVNPYCLAPPVSPHIAAAEAGVVIDPARIAAMPRGRLTGRRPENDWLVVEGAGGWLAPLSARESIADLASAVGLPVLLVVGLRLGCLNHAELSAREIRRSGLPLVGWVANAVDPQMARREEHVSMLTTRFGEPPLARFGFRDPPTALATAGFALFDRLVDKLTLVA
;
A
#
# COMPACT_ATOMS: atom_id res chain seq x y z
N ALA A 1 2.17 -1.08 13.64
CA ALA A 1 1.16 -2.10 14.02
C ALA A 1 0.92 -3.10 12.89
N LEU A 2 0.65 -2.67 11.64
CA LEU A 2 0.45 -3.58 10.50
C LEU A 2 1.69 -4.41 10.15
N ILE A 3 2.88 -3.86 10.33
CA ILE A 3 4.14 -4.56 10.10
C ILE A 3 4.40 -5.60 11.18
N ALA A 4 3.97 -5.37 12.42
CA ALA A 4 4.07 -6.36 13.50
C ALA A 4 3.14 -7.56 13.26
N ALA A 5 1.93 -7.35 12.72
CA ALA A 5 1.00 -8.41 12.36
C ALA A 5 1.57 -9.34 11.27
N ALA A 6 2.29 -8.81 10.29
CA ALA A 6 2.95 -9.58 9.26
C ALA A 6 4.08 -10.51 9.77
N ARG A 7 4.51 -10.34 11.02
CA ARG A 7 5.53 -11.18 11.69
C ARG A 7 4.96 -12.25 12.61
N GLY A 8 3.65 -12.44 12.67
CA GLY A 8 3.01 -13.37 13.59
C GLY A 8 3.08 -12.93 15.07
N THR A 9 3.42 -11.68 15.33
CA THR A 9 3.32 -11.07 16.67
C THR A 9 1.90 -10.57 16.91
N ALA A 10 1.45 -10.61 18.16
CA ALA A 10 0.14 -10.08 18.53
C ALA A 10 0.04 -8.59 18.14
N LEU A 11 -1.11 -8.17 17.58
CA LEU A 11 -1.36 -6.80 17.09
C LEU A 11 -1.20 -5.72 18.15
N ASP A 12 -1.31 -6.09 19.41
CA ASP A 12 -1.21 -5.25 20.60
C ASP A 12 0.17 -5.30 21.28
N ALA A 13 1.10 -6.12 20.76
CA ALA A 13 2.47 -6.12 21.26
C ALA A 13 3.21 -4.84 20.85
N PRO A 14 3.86 -4.13 21.79
CA PRO A 14 4.63 -2.95 21.45
C PRO A 14 5.82 -3.33 20.52
N VAL A 15 5.97 -2.58 19.43
CA VAL A 15 7.12 -2.73 18.52
C VAL A 15 8.32 -2.03 19.16
N ALA A 16 9.41 -2.74 19.38
CA ALA A 16 10.63 -2.12 19.88
C ALA A 16 11.19 -1.11 18.87
N PRO A 17 11.80 0.02 19.32
CA PRO A 17 12.36 1.04 18.43
C PRO A 17 13.34 0.47 17.38
N ALA A 18 14.21 -0.45 17.77
CA ALA A 18 15.15 -1.11 16.86
C ALA A 18 14.44 -1.96 15.77
N ASP A 19 13.28 -2.55 16.09
CA ASP A 19 12.48 -3.28 15.12
C ASP A 19 11.74 -2.33 14.17
N TYR A 20 11.37 -1.14 14.66
CA TYR A 20 10.73 -0.12 13.85
C TYR A 20 11.67 0.44 12.78
N ASP A 21 12.89 0.84 13.16
CA ASP A 21 13.91 1.35 12.23
C ASP A 21 14.27 0.30 11.16
N ALA A 22 14.25 -0.97 11.55
CA ALA A 22 14.50 -2.06 10.63
C ALA A 22 13.40 -2.28 9.58
N VAL A 23 12.20 -1.70 9.75
CA VAL A 23 11.07 -1.80 8.81
C VAL A 23 10.64 -0.46 8.23
N ASN A 24 11.05 0.65 8.86
CA ASN A 24 10.78 2.02 8.40
C ASN A 24 12.03 2.88 8.57
N PRO A 25 12.99 2.81 7.62
CA PRO A 25 14.30 3.45 7.73
C PRO A 25 14.26 4.97 7.69
N TYR A 26 13.12 5.56 7.31
CA TYR A 26 12.91 7.00 7.22
C TYR A 26 11.58 7.38 7.87
N CYS A 27 11.59 7.48 9.20
CA CYS A 27 10.48 8.00 9.97
C CYS A 27 10.65 9.50 10.16
N LEU A 28 9.86 10.28 9.42
CA LEU A 28 9.93 11.75 9.41
C LEU A 28 8.72 12.32 10.18
N ALA A 29 8.97 13.28 11.05
CA ALA A 29 7.95 13.82 11.95
C ALA A 29 6.86 14.67 11.24
N PRO A 30 7.17 15.59 10.29
CA PRO A 30 6.15 16.42 9.69
C PRO A 30 5.23 15.64 8.74
N PRO A 31 3.90 15.84 8.82
CA PRO A 31 2.94 15.19 7.91
C PRO A 31 2.86 15.94 6.56
N VAL A 32 3.98 16.05 5.88
CA VAL A 32 4.13 16.69 4.57
C VAL A 32 4.72 15.71 3.56
N SER A 33 4.91 16.14 2.32
CA SER A 33 5.50 15.28 1.28
C SER A 33 6.89 14.76 1.70
N PRO A 34 7.23 13.49 1.43
CA PRO A 34 8.46 12.85 1.92
C PRO A 34 9.74 13.65 1.65
N HIS A 35 9.89 14.21 0.45
CA HIS A 35 11.08 15.00 0.09
C HIS A 35 11.22 16.30 0.91
N ILE A 36 10.08 16.93 1.28
CA ILE A 36 10.06 18.13 2.12
C ILE A 36 10.48 17.77 3.55
N ALA A 37 9.83 16.76 4.13
CA ALA A 37 10.15 16.31 5.48
C ALA A 37 11.61 15.85 5.61
N ALA A 38 12.14 15.18 4.58
CA ALA A 38 13.53 14.76 4.53
C ALA A 38 14.50 15.96 4.48
N ALA A 39 14.20 16.97 3.66
CA ALA A 39 14.99 18.19 3.57
C ALA A 39 15.02 18.96 4.91
N GLU A 40 13.88 19.08 5.60
CA GLU A 40 13.79 19.70 6.92
C GLU A 40 14.57 18.94 7.99
N ALA A 41 14.62 17.61 7.88
CA ALA A 41 15.38 16.74 8.79
C ALA A 41 16.88 16.63 8.42
N GLY A 42 17.34 17.23 7.33
CA GLY A 42 18.69 17.08 6.82
C GLY A 42 19.03 15.66 6.36
N VAL A 43 18.01 14.89 5.94
CA VAL A 43 18.11 13.48 5.53
C VAL A 43 17.94 13.37 4.04
N VAL A 44 18.70 12.50 3.39
CA VAL A 44 18.49 12.10 2.00
C VAL A 44 17.82 10.73 1.99
N ILE A 45 16.64 10.67 1.38
CA ILE A 45 15.95 9.37 1.15
C ILE A 45 16.70 8.66 0.03
N ASP A 46 17.18 7.46 0.33
CA ASP A 46 17.83 6.56 -0.63
C ASP A 46 16.86 5.40 -1.01
N PRO A 47 16.23 5.43 -2.19
CA PRO A 47 15.34 4.39 -2.64
C PRO A 47 16.02 3.02 -2.76
N ALA A 48 17.31 2.97 -3.09
CA ALA A 48 18.05 1.71 -3.19
C ALA A 48 18.19 1.02 -1.82
N ARG A 49 18.42 1.80 -0.78
CA ARG A 49 18.43 1.29 0.61
C ARG A 49 17.06 0.71 0.99
N ILE A 50 15.97 1.41 0.66
CA ILE A 50 14.61 0.91 0.94
C ILE A 50 14.34 -0.37 0.13
N ALA A 51 14.68 -0.40 -1.16
CA ALA A 51 14.45 -1.54 -2.03
C ALA A 51 15.27 -2.79 -1.64
N ALA A 52 16.42 -2.61 -0.98
CA ALA A 52 17.23 -3.72 -0.50
C ALA A 52 16.62 -4.41 0.74
N MET A 53 15.84 -3.71 1.54
CA MET A 53 15.27 -4.23 2.80
C MET A 53 14.29 -5.40 2.59
N PRO A 54 13.33 -5.36 1.65
CA PRO A 54 12.47 -6.48 1.34
C PRO A 54 13.25 -7.73 0.93
N ARG A 55 14.26 -7.57 0.07
CA ARG A 55 15.09 -8.69 -0.42
C ARG A 55 15.83 -9.40 0.70
N GLY A 56 16.42 -8.67 1.63
CA GLY A 56 17.09 -9.23 2.80
C GLY A 56 16.13 -9.97 3.76
N ARG A 57 14.85 -9.61 3.74
CA ARG A 57 13.81 -10.23 4.57
C ARG A 57 13.16 -11.45 3.93
N LEU A 58 13.22 -11.56 2.60
CA LEU A 58 12.70 -12.71 1.85
C LEU A 58 13.67 -13.90 1.88
N THR A 59 14.96 -13.67 2.17
CA THR A 59 15.95 -14.75 2.30
C THR A 59 15.64 -15.64 3.52
N GLY A 60 15.46 -16.91 3.28
CA GLY A 60 15.19 -17.92 4.32
C GLY A 60 13.74 -17.99 4.79
N ARG A 61 12.81 -17.27 4.15
CA ARG A 61 11.38 -17.35 4.42
C ARG A 61 10.71 -18.48 3.65
N ARG A 62 9.61 -18.97 4.20
CA ARG A 62 8.74 -19.94 3.54
C ARG A 62 7.62 -19.18 2.82
N PRO A 63 7.59 -19.19 1.47
CA PRO A 63 6.60 -18.39 0.70
C PRO A 63 5.15 -18.68 1.10
N GLU A 64 4.87 -19.89 1.56
CA GLU A 64 3.55 -20.35 1.96
C GLU A 64 3.04 -19.76 3.29
N ASN A 65 3.94 -19.16 4.11
CA ASN A 65 3.58 -18.68 5.45
C ASN A 65 4.02 -17.23 5.72
N ASP A 66 4.80 -16.62 4.84
CA ASP A 66 5.41 -15.32 5.07
C ASP A 66 4.93 -14.27 4.08
N TRP A 67 4.32 -13.21 4.59
CA TRP A 67 3.88 -12.07 3.80
C TRP A 67 4.81 -10.87 4.03
N LEU A 68 5.08 -10.15 2.94
CA LEU A 68 5.73 -8.86 2.98
C LEU A 68 4.80 -7.82 2.38
N VAL A 69 4.43 -6.82 3.18
CA VAL A 69 3.68 -5.66 2.74
C VAL A 69 4.61 -4.46 2.76
N VAL A 70 4.71 -3.76 1.63
CA VAL A 70 5.45 -2.50 1.50
C VAL A 70 4.44 -1.39 1.22
N GLU A 71 4.36 -0.42 2.12
CA GLU A 71 3.48 0.74 1.99
C GLU A 71 4.30 2.00 1.74
N GLY A 72 3.93 2.77 0.71
CA GLY A 72 4.51 4.08 0.42
C GLY A 72 3.70 5.21 1.06
N ALA A 73 4.35 6.32 1.39
CA ALA A 73 3.69 7.53 1.86
C ALA A 73 3.27 8.42 0.68
N GLY A 74 1.99 8.75 0.63
CA GLY A 74 1.42 9.55 -0.46
C GLY A 74 0.91 8.72 -1.63
N GLY A 75 0.88 9.29 -2.83
CA GLY A 75 0.41 8.60 -4.04
C GLY A 75 1.55 7.99 -4.86
N TRP A 76 1.19 7.30 -5.94
CA TRP A 76 2.13 6.58 -6.81
C TRP A 76 3.29 7.44 -7.33
N LEU A 77 3.02 8.69 -7.68
CA LEU A 77 4.03 9.65 -8.14
C LEU A 77 4.48 10.63 -7.05
N ALA A 78 4.25 10.32 -5.75
CA ALA A 78 4.75 11.18 -4.68
C ALA A 78 6.27 11.23 -4.72
N PRO A 79 6.88 12.44 -4.71
CA PRO A 79 8.32 12.59 -4.84
C PRO A 79 9.06 12.15 -3.57
N LEU A 80 10.10 11.36 -3.74
CA LEU A 80 11.10 11.02 -2.74
C LEU A 80 12.30 11.94 -2.81
N SER A 81 12.61 12.43 -4.02
CA SER A 81 13.67 13.39 -4.31
C SER A 81 13.25 14.27 -5.49
N ALA A 82 14.15 15.10 -5.98
CA ALA A 82 13.94 15.89 -7.21
C ALA A 82 13.82 15.02 -8.48
N ARG A 83 14.22 13.76 -8.42
CA ARG A 83 14.28 12.86 -9.59
C ARG A 83 13.51 11.56 -9.42
N GLU A 84 13.22 11.16 -8.21
CA GLU A 84 12.66 9.85 -7.88
C GLU A 84 11.33 9.99 -7.14
N SER A 85 10.44 9.06 -7.38
CA SER A 85 9.09 8.98 -6.83
C SER A 85 8.86 7.63 -6.14
N ILE A 86 7.70 7.45 -5.54
CA ILE A 86 7.25 6.15 -5.03
C ILE A 86 7.18 5.10 -6.15
N ALA A 87 6.85 5.50 -7.39
CA ALA A 87 6.83 4.59 -8.53
C ALA A 87 8.21 4.00 -8.85
N ASP A 88 9.26 4.83 -8.77
CA ASP A 88 10.64 4.37 -8.97
C ASP A 88 11.06 3.40 -7.87
N LEU A 89 10.71 3.69 -6.61
CA LEU A 89 10.93 2.79 -5.50
C LEU A 89 10.16 1.46 -5.68
N ALA A 90 8.87 1.52 -6.04
CA ALA A 90 8.07 0.32 -6.26
C ALA A 90 8.65 -0.56 -7.38
N SER A 91 9.12 0.07 -8.47
CA SER A 91 9.80 -0.62 -9.58
C SER A 91 11.10 -1.27 -9.12
N ALA A 92 11.88 -0.60 -8.29
CA ALA A 92 13.12 -1.17 -7.72
C ALA A 92 12.85 -2.34 -6.75
N VAL A 93 11.75 -2.30 -6.00
CA VAL A 93 11.30 -3.40 -5.12
C VAL A 93 10.81 -4.59 -5.94
N GLY A 94 10.07 -4.34 -7.03
CA GLY A 94 9.62 -5.36 -7.98
C GLY A 94 8.49 -6.27 -7.46
N LEU A 95 7.69 -5.82 -6.51
CA LEU A 95 6.55 -6.58 -5.98
C LEU A 95 5.25 -6.25 -6.73
N PRO A 96 4.28 -7.19 -6.78
CA PRO A 96 2.93 -6.90 -7.25
C PRO A 96 2.27 -5.78 -6.45
N VAL A 97 1.43 -4.98 -7.11
CA VAL A 97 0.82 -3.78 -6.53
C VAL A 97 -0.65 -3.99 -6.25
N LEU A 98 -1.07 -3.68 -5.03
CA LEU A 98 -2.47 -3.55 -4.63
C LEU A 98 -2.82 -2.06 -4.55
N LEU A 99 -3.81 -1.62 -5.33
CA LEU A 99 -4.24 -0.22 -5.32
C LEU A 99 -5.32 0.02 -4.27
N VAL A 100 -5.04 0.86 -3.28
CA VAL A 100 -6.04 1.31 -2.30
C VAL A 100 -6.65 2.63 -2.76
N VAL A 101 -7.97 2.62 -3.03
CA VAL A 101 -8.71 3.79 -3.49
C VAL A 101 -9.48 4.41 -2.34
N GLY A 102 -9.07 5.60 -1.90
CA GLY A 102 -9.83 6.41 -0.95
C GLY A 102 -11.08 7.00 -1.61
N LEU A 103 -12.26 6.53 -1.18
CA LEU A 103 -13.55 6.95 -1.73
C LEU A 103 -13.91 8.35 -1.23
N ARG A 104 -13.73 9.33 -2.10
CA ARG A 104 -14.08 10.74 -1.98
C ARG A 104 -14.28 11.35 -3.36
N LEU A 105 -14.85 12.54 -3.45
CA LEU A 105 -14.98 13.22 -4.74
C LEU A 105 -13.61 13.39 -5.42
N GLY A 106 -13.53 13.04 -6.70
CA GLY A 106 -12.28 12.99 -7.48
C GLY A 106 -11.60 11.62 -7.52
N CYS A 107 -12.04 10.64 -6.72
CA CYS A 107 -11.39 9.33 -6.64
C CYS A 107 -11.36 8.57 -7.98
N LEU A 108 -12.36 8.75 -8.86
CA LEU A 108 -12.38 8.12 -10.19
C LEU A 108 -11.16 8.51 -11.00
N ASN A 109 -10.86 9.82 -11.06
CA ASN A 109 -9.70 10.32 -11.78
C ASN A 109 -8.39 9.86 -11.16
N HIS A 110 -8.26 9.97 -9.83
CA HIS A 110 -7.03 9.58 -9.13
C HIS A 110 -6.75 8.08 -9.26
N ALA A 111 -7.78 7.25 -9.13
CA ALA A 111 -7.65 5.80 -9.25
C ALA A 111 -7.27 5.39 -10.67
N GLU A 112 -7.89 5.99 -11.69
CA GLU A 112 -7.59 5.71 -13.10
C GLU A 112 -6.16 6.12 -13.46
N LEU A 113 -5.72 7.32 -13.06
CA LEU A 113 -4.35 7.78 -13.29
C LEU A 113 -3.33 6.85 -12.60
N SER A 114 -3.58 6.49 -11.35
CA SER A 114 -2.70 5.58 -10.61
C SER A 114 -2.63 4.20 -11.26
N ALA A 115 -3.77 3.62 -11.61
CA ALA A 115 -3.81 2.29 -12.24
C ALA A 115 -3.09 2.28 -13.60
N ARG A 116 -3.22 3.35 -14.40
CA ARG A 116 -2.51 3.47 -15.67
C ARG A 116 -1.00 3.54 -15.47
N GLU A 117 -0.52 4.35 -14.54
CA GLU A 117 0.90 4.48 -14.26
C GLU A 117 1.49 3.20 -13.64
N ILE A 118 0.77 2.51 -12.76
CA ILE A 118 1.17 1.19 -12.25
C ILE A 118 1.37 0.21 -13.42
N ARG A 119 0.38 0.10 -14.32
CA ARG A 119 0.50 -0.78 -15.49
C ARG A 119 1.64 -0.38 -16.41
N ARG A 120 1.87 0.94 -16.58
CA ARG A 120 2.97 1.47 -17.39
C ARG A 120 4.35 1.14 -16.81
N SER A 121 4.48 1.03 -15.50
CA SER A 121 5.73 0.63 -14.86
C SER A 121 6.11 -0.84 -15.09
N GLY A 122 5.21 -1.64 -15.66
CA GLY A 122 5.39 -3.08 -15.88
C GLY A 122 5.13 -3.94 -14.65
N LEU A 123 4.78 -3.34 -13.50
CA LEU A 123 4.42 -4.09 -12.30
C LEU A 123 3.01 -4.67 -12.40
N PRO A 124 2.77 -5.90 -11.92
CA PRO A 124 1.44 -6.47 -11.86
C PRO A 124 0.54 -5.66 -10.92
N LEU A 125 -0.58 -5.12 -11.42
CA LEU A 125 -1.67 -4.60 -10.61
C LEU A 125 -2.60 -5.77 -10.27
N VAL A 126 -2.47 -6.34 -9.07
CA VAL A 126 -3.18 -7.56 -8.66
C VAL A 126 -4.62 -7.32 -8.22
N GLY A 127 -5.02 -6.09 -8.09
CA GLY A 127 -6.38 -5.71 -7.74
C GLY A 127 -6.45 -4.36 -7.04
N TRP A 128 -7.64 -4.04 -6.55
CA TRP A 128 -7.87 -2.81 -5.83
C TRP A 128 -8.79 -2.98 -4.63
N VAL A 129 -8.71 -2.03 -3.71
CA VAL A 129 -9.51 -1.97 -2.47
C VAL A 129 -10.27 -0.65 -2.44
N ALA A 130 -11.54 -0.70 -2.08
CA ALA A 130 -12.39 0.47 -1.87
C ALA A 130 -12.38 0.86 -0.38
N ASN A 131 -11.79 1.99 -0.05
CA ASN A 131 -11.69 2.50 1.33
C ASN A 131 -12.49 3.78 1.49
N ALA A 132 -13.55 3.78 2.30
CA ALA A 132 -14.36 4.96 2.55
C ALA A 132 -13.63 5.92 3.50
N VAL A 133 -13.10 7.01 2.95
CA VAL A 133 -12.38 8.05 3.70
C VAL A 133 -13.23 9.31 3.93
N ASP A 134 -14.35 9.46 3.23
CA ASP A 134 -15.30 10.55 3.37
C ASP A 134 -16.69 10.00 3.71
N PRO A 135 -17.21 10.22 4.94
CA PRO A 135 -18.52 9.73 5.34
C PRO A 135 -19.67 10.40 4.59
N GLN A 136 -19.45 11.60 4.05
CA GLN A 136 -20.47 12.40 3.36
C GLN A 136 -20.40 12.22 1.83
N MET A 137 -19.56 11.36 1.31
CA MET A 137 -19.47 11.12 -0.13
C MET A 137 -20.80 10.68 -0.71
N ALA A 138 -21.38 11.53 -1.56
CA ALA A 138 -22.59 11.20 -2.31
C ALA A 138 -22.33 10.14 -3.38
N ARG A 139 -23.34 9.29 -3.65
CA ARG A 139 -23.29 8.32 -4.75
C ARG A 139 -22.07 7.38 -4.70
N ARG A 140 -21.68 6.95 -3.50
CA ARG A 140 -20.50 6.11 -3.29
C ARG A 140 -20.57 4.80 -4.10
N GLU A 141 -21.72 4.15 -4.11
CA GLU A 141 -21.89 2.88 -4.82
C GLU A 141 -21.76 3.05 -6.34
N GLU A 142 -22.22 4.15 -6.89
CA GLU A 142 -22.08 4.45 -8.31
C GLU A 142 -20.60 4.69 -8.68
N HIS A 143 -19.80 5.30 -7.78
CA HIS A 143 -18.36 5.43 -7.98
C HIS A 143 -17.65 4.08 -7.94
N VAL A 144 -18.01 3.21 -7.00
CA VAL A 144 -17.46 1.84 -6.92
C VAL A 144 -17.83 1.04 -8.18
N SER A 145 -19.08 1.13 -8.62
CA SER A 145 -19.56 0.49 -9.87
C SER A 145 -18.78 0.98 -11.10
N MET A 146 -18.55 2.30 -11.20
CA MET A 146 -17.77 2.87 -12.29
C MET A 146 -16.31 2.36 -12.28
N LEU A 147 -15.66 2.32 -11.12
CA LEU A 147 -14.30 1.79 -11.00
C LEU A 147 -14.26 0.28 -11.31
N THR A 148 -15.26 -0.48 -10.89
CA THR A 148 -15.40 -1.90 -11.25
C THR A 148 -15.43 -2.08 -12.77
N THR A 149 -16.21 -1.26 -13.47
CA THR A 149 -16.26 -1.28 -14.93
C THR A 149 -14.94 -0.87 -15.57
N ARG A 150 -14.28 0.17 -15.04
CA ARG A 150 -13.01 0.69 -15.56
C ARG A 150 -11.84 -0.27 -15.35
N PHE A 151 -11.80 -0.95 -14.23
CA PHE A 151 -10.72 -1.88 -13.90
C PHE A 151 -10.99 -3.30 -14.41
N GLY A 152 -12.23 -3.60 -14.78
CA GLY A 152 -12.67 -4.92 -15.28
C GLY A 152 -12.92 -5.92 -14.16
N GLU A 153 -12.81 -5.50 -12.90
CA GLU A 153 -13.02 -6.38 -11.74
C GLU A 153 -13.52 -5.58 -10.52
N PRO A 154 -14.32 -6.21 -9.64
CA PRO A 154 -14.75 -5.58 -8.40
C PRO A 154 -13.58 -5.40 -7.43
N PRO A 155 -13.72 -4.53 -6.41
CA PRO A 155 -12.71 -4.41 -5.37
C PRO A 155 -12.55 -5.73 -4.61
N LEU A 156 -11.30 -6.07 -4.27
CA LEU A 156 -10.98 -7.25 -3.47
C LEU A 156 -11.55 -7.16 -2.05
N ALA A 157 -11.61 -5.94 -1.51
CA ALA A 157 -12.27 -5.65 -0.24
C ALA A 157 -12.87 -4.25 -0.24
N ARG A 158 -13.82 -4.02 0.68
CA ARG A 158 -14.43 -2.72 0.97
C ARG A 158 -14.29 -2.44 2.45
N PHE A 159 -13.79 -1.26 2.78
CA PHE A 159 -13.69 -0.77 4.14
C PHE A 159 -14.59 0.45 4.31
N GLY A 160 -15.43 0.43 5.34
CA GLY A 160 -16.31 1.52 5.72
C GLY A 160 -15.55 2.65 6.42
N PHE A 161 -16.20 3.80 6.57
CA PHE A 161 -15.63 4.91 7.33
C PHE A 161 -15.66 4.59 8.82
N ARG A 162 -14.46 4.48 9.43
CA ARG A 162 -14.31 4.10 10.84
C ARG A 162 -15.00 2.78 11.21
N ASP A 163 -14.91 1.79 10.33
CA ASP A 163 -15.38 0.45 10.66
C ASP A 163 -14.80 -0.04 12.00
N PRO A 164 -15.59 -0.75 12.81
CA PRO A 164 -15.09 -1.32 14.06
C PRO A 164 -14.02 -2.40 13.78
N PRO A 165 -13.12 -2.67 14.73
CA PRO A 165 -12.03 -3.63 14.55
C PRO A 165 -12.48 -5.01 14.04
N THR A 166 -13.65 -5.48 14.45
CA THR A 166 -14.22 -6.75 13.99
C THR A 166 -14.57 -6.74 12.50
N ALA A 167 -15.16 -5.65 12.00
CA ALA A 167 -15.46 -5.48 10.57
C ALA A 167 -14.18 -5.35 9.75
N LEU A 168 -13.18 -4.60 10.26
CA LEU A 168 -11.86 -4.49 9.62
C LEU A 168 -11.17 -5.84 9.53
N ALA A 169 -11.22 -6.66 10.59
CA ALA A 169 -10.65 -8.00 10.59
C ALA A 169 -11.34 -8.91 9.55
N THR A 170 -12.68 -8.93 9.51
CA THR A 170 -13.44 -9.71 8.54
C THR A 170 -13.13 -9.33 7.10
N ALA A 171 -13.11 -8.02 6.80
CA ALA A 171 -12.75 -7.52 5.47
C ALA A 171 -11.28 -7.82 5.13
N GLY A 172 -10.39 -7.76 6.11
CA GLY A 172 -8.98 -8.08 5.98
C GLY A 172 -8.73 -9.56 5.65
N PHE A 173 -9.42 -10.49 6.32
CA PHE A 173 -9.34 -11.91 6.00
C PHE A 173 -9.84 -12.20 4.58
N ALA A 174 -10.99 -11.65 4.19
CA ALA A 174 -11.52 -11.80 2.84
C ALA A 174 -10.59 -11.20 1.76
N LEU A 175 -9.92 -10.09 2.07
CA LEU A 175 -8.90 -9.50 1.21
C LEU A 175 -7.69 -10.44 1.06
N PHE A 176 -7.23 -10.99 2.18
CA PHE A 176 -6.09 -11.91 2.21
C PHE A 176 -6.32 -13.14 1.34
N ASP A 177 -7.45 -13.83 1.51
CA ASP A 177 -7.81 -15.01 0.71
C ASP A 177 -7.79 -14.71 -0.79
N ARG A 178 -8.42 -13.60 -1.19
CA ARG A 178 -8.46 -13.17 -2.60
C ARG A 178 -7.09 -12.76 -3.15
N LEU A 179 -6.21 -12.21 -2.31
CA LEU A 179 -4.84 -11.88 -2.70
C LEU A 179 -4.00 -13.14 -2.90
N VAL A 180 -4.16 -14.17 -2.06
CA VAL A 180 -3.50 -15.46 -2.24
C VAL A 180 -3.83 -16.02 -3.62
N ASP A 181 -5.13 -16.09 -3.97
CA ASP A 181 -5.58 -16.58 -5.27
C ASP A 181 -4.97 -15.79 -6.44
N LYS A 182 -4.99 -14.45 -6.35
CA LYS A 182 -4.45 -13.57 -7.39
C LYS A 182 -2.94 -13.70 -7.56
N LEU A 183 -2.19 -13.80 -6.48
CA LEU A 183 -0.72 -13.90 -6.51
C LEU A 183 -0.26 -15.26 -7.04
N THR A 184 -0.99 -16.33 -6.76
CA THR A 184 -0.73 -17.66 -7.32
C THR A 184 -0.88 -17.70 -8.85
N LEU A 185 -1.72 -16.83 -9.42
CA LEU A 185 -1.91 -16.72 -10.87
C LEU A 185 -0.84 -15.88 -11.59
N VAL A 186 -0.04 -15.10 -10.84
CA VAL A 186 0.96 -14.16 -11.38
C VAL A 186 2.39 -14.71 -11.22
N ALA A 187 2.59 -15.69 -10.34
CA ALA A 187 3.85 -16.39 -10.12
C ALA A 187 4.11 -17.46 -11.20
#